data_a8e653aeb13cd223c35d6dc3f2be1a3e
#
_entry.id   a8e653aeb13cd223c35d6dc3f2be1a3e
#
_cell.length_a   1.000
_cell.length_b   1.000
_cell.length_c   1.000
_cell.angle_alpha   90.00
_cell.angle_beta   90.00
_cell.angle_gamma   90.00
#
_symmetry.space_group_name_H-M   'P 1'
#
loop_
_entity.id
_entity.type
_entity.pdbx_description
1 polymer ?
#
loop_
_entity_poly.entity_id
_entity_poly.type
_entity_poly.pdbx_seq_one_letter_code
_entity_poly.pdbx_strand_id
1 'polypeptide(L)'
;NNLAGIIPAFMNSSVSAHRIRELTELRKEVHLPVSDNFSKYEGQGFEIQMNAVSFSYDKDHSFCMNASFKASPGEIVAIIGTSGEGKTTLLRLMLGLIHPEYGDVRLIASNGQWVEMNADTRHYFSYVPQGNTILAGTIAENMRMAKENATDEEIINALKTACAWEFVRTRPETINWTVGEQGLGLSEGQAQRIAIARAILRDAPVLLLDEATSALDIETEQQVLKNIIRQKPNKTCVITTHRPSVLNMCQHIYRTVDGIVTEYMENTGERNGAIKC
;
A
#
# COMPACT_ATOMS: atom_id res chain seq x y z
N ASN A 1 32.31 42.71 24.16
CA ASN A 1 32.09 42.57 22.69
C ASN A 1 31.45 41.26 22.21
N ASN A 2 30.73 40.50 23.09
CA ASN A 2 30.11 39.25 22.67
C ASN A 2 28.59 39.32 22.43
N LEU A 3 27.97 40.46 22.67
CA LEU A 3 26.50 40.60 22.50
C LEU A 3 26.04 40.49 21.04
N ALA A 4 26.86 40.97 20.10
CA ALA A 4 26.51 40.89 18.66
C ALA A 4 26.44 39.47 18.10
N GLY A 5 27.14 38.51 18.70
CA GLY A 5 27.09 37.10 18.32
C GLY A 5 25.99 36.30 19.06
N ILE A 6 25.57 36.74 20.24
CA ILE A 6 24.56 36.04 21.05
C ILE A 6 23.16 36.24 20.49
N ILE A 7 22.84 37.43 19.94
CA ILE A 7 21.53 37.74 19.40
C ILE A 7 21.14 36.80 18.23
N PRO A 8 21.98 36.61 17.19
CA PRO A 8 21.67 35.68 16.11
C PRO A 8 21.55 34.22 16.59
N ALA A 9 22.42 33.80 17.53
CA ALA A 9 22.35 32.45 18.09
C ALA A 9 21.04 32.21 18.86
N PHE A 10 20.61 33.21 19.66
CA PHE A 10 19.35 33.13 20.40
C PHE A 10 18.15 33.12 19.43
N MET A 11 18.14 33.97 18.39
CA MET A 11 17.08 33.96 17.38
C MET A 11 16.97 32.63 16.65
N ASN A 12 18.10 32.03 16.24
CA ASN A 12 18.12 30.71 15.60
C ASN A 12 17.62 29.61 16.54
N SER A 13 18.01 29.64 17.80
CA SER A 13 17.55 28.70 18.80
C SER A 13 16.04 28.87 19.07
N SER A 14 15.53 30.09 19.11
CA SER A 14 14.10 30.40 19.27
C SER A 14 13.28 29.87 18.08
N VAL A 15 13.76 30.07 16.84
CA VAL A 15 13.09 29.52 15.65
C VAL A 15 13.07 28.00 15.67
N SER A 16 14.18 27.38 16.04
CA SER A 16 14.27 25.91 16.18
C SER A 16 13.34 25.37 17.25
N ALA A 17 13.30 26.04 18.41
CA ALA A 17 12.39 25.69 19.50
C ALA A 17 10.93 25.83 19.10
N HIS A 18 10.59 26.90 18.31
CA HIS A 18 9.23 27.08 17.80
C HIS A 18 8.83 25.95 16.84
N ARG A 19 9.69 25.57 15.90
CA ARG A 19 9.44 24.43 14.99
C ARG A 19 9.26 23.11 15.75
N ILE A 20 10.06 22.86 16.79
CA ILE A 20 9.90 21.66 17.63
C ILE A 20 8.54 21.71 18.36
N ARG A 21 8.15 22.87 18.88
CA ARG A 21 6.87 23.03 19.55
C ARG A 21 5.69 22.77 18.60
N GLU A 22 5.71 23.33 17.39
CA GLU A 22 4.71 23.07 16.37
C GLU A 22 4.55 21.57 16.10
N LEU A 23 5.67 20.81 15.98
CA LEU A 23 5.62 19.36 15.83
C LEU A 23 5.04 18.63 17.04
N THR A 24 5.34 19.10 18.28
CA THR A 24 4.81 18.48 19.51
C THR A 24 3.35 18.78 19.78
N GLU A 25 2.83 19.89 19.21
CA GLU A 25 1.44 20.30 19.29
C GLU A 25 0.55 19.65 18.21
N LEU A 26 1.16 18.95 17.23
CA LEU A 26 0.40 18.17 16.26
C LEU A 26 -0.51 17.16 16.97
N ARG A 27 -1.71 16.98 16.43
CA ARG A 27 -2.67 16.00 16.94
C ARG A 27 -2.02 14.60 16.86
N LYS A 28 -1.94 13.94 18.02
CA LYS A 28 -1.43 12.56 18.08
C LYS A 28 -2.39 11.62 17.39
N GLU A 29 -1.83 10.57 16.82
CA GLU A 29 -2.60 9.49 16.23
C GLU A 29 -3.50 8.82 17.27
N VAL A 30 -4.70 8.43 16.86
CA VAL A 30 -5.63 7.71 17.72
C VAL A 30 -5.23 6.23 17.71
N HIS A 31 -4.96 5.68 18.90
CA HIS A 31 -4.73 4.28 19.12
C HIS A 31 -5.98 3.65 19.74
N LEU A 32 -6.55 2.67 19.05
CA LEU A 32 -7.67 1.86 19.50
C LEU A 32 -7.22 0.40 19.46
N PRO A 33 -6.75 -0.15 20.59
CA PRO A 33 -6.19 -1.50 20.63
C PRO A 33 -7.18 -2.53 20.07
N VAL A 34 -6.68 -3.36 19.16
CA VAL A 34 -7.45 -4.47 18.60
C VAL A 34 -7.45 -5.63 19.59
N SER A 35 -8.62 -6.23 19.84
CA SER A 35 -8.72 -7.34 20.77
C SER A 35 -8.04 -8.62 20.23
N ASP A 36 -7.46 -9.42 21.12
CA ASP A 36 -6.88 -10.74 20.78
C ASP A 36 -7.89 -11.65 20.08
N ASN A 37 -9.18 -11.51 20.40
CA ASN A 37 -10.23 -12.27 19.74
C ASN A 37 -10.36 -11.94 18.26
N PHE A 38 -10.14 -10.68 17.86
CA PHE A 38 -10.14 -10.28 16.46
C PHE A 38 -8.89 -10.81 15.74
N SER A 39 -7.72 -10.72 16.38
CA SER A 39 -6.44 -11.16 15.80
C SER A 39 -6.40 -12.66 15.47
N LYS A 40 -7.19 -13.50 16.13
CA LYS A 40 -7.30 -14.93 15.84
C LYS A 40 -7.76 -15.26 14.42
N TYR A 41 -8.44 -14.33 13.75
CA TYR A 41 -8.96 -14.50 12.39
C TYR A 41 -7.98 -14.07 11.29
N GLU A 42 -6.78 -13.62 11.64
CA GLU A 42 -5.78 -13.11 10.69
C GLU A 42 -5.48 -14.12 9.56
N GLY A 43 -5.33 -15.40 9.89
CA GLY A 43 -5.08 -16.48 8.92
C GLY A 43 -6.25 -16.77 7.97
N GLN A 44 -7.45 -16.26 8.25
CA GLN A 44 -8.64 -16.40 7.39
C GLN A 44 -8.84 -15.22 6.44
N GLY A 45 -7.99 -14.19 6.53
CA GLY A 45 -8.13 -12.95 5.81
C GLY A 45 -9.17 -12.01 6.41
N PHE A 46 -9.16 -10.76 5.98
CA PHE A 46 -10.11 -9.75 6.42
C PHE A 46 -10.77 -9.09 5.23
N GLU A 47 -12.06 -8.79 5.36
CA GLU A 47 -12.78 -7.95 4.42
C GLU A 47 -12.54 -6.48 4.76
N ILE A 48 -12.36 -5.65 3.73
CA ILE A 48 -12.33 -4.20 3.85
C ILE A 48 -13.67 -3.68 3.39
N GLN A 49 -14.31 -2.83 4.19
CA GLN A 49 -15.57 -2.19 3.83
C GLN A 49 -15.51 -0.68 4.11
N MET A 50 -15.94 0.11 3.15
CA MET A 50 -16.20 1.55 3.28
C MET A 50 -17.68 1.80 3.09
N ASN A 51 -18.30 2.48 4.05
CA ASN A 51 -19.73 2.77 4.05
C ASN A 51 -19.96 4.27 3.89
N ALA A 52 -20.35 4.72 2.71
CA ALA A 52 -20.68 6.10 2.40
C ALA A 52 -19.63 7.10 2.96
N VAL A 53 -18.36 6.78 2.76
CA VAL A 53 -17.24 7.58 3.27
C VAL A 53 -17.16 8.90 2.53
N SER A 54 -17.15 10.02 3.27
CA SER A 54 -16.85 11.34 2.75
C SER A 54 -15.57 11.88 3.38
N PHE A 55 -14.70 12.45 2.55
CA PHE A 55 -13.41 12.99 2.97
C PHE A 55 -12.99 14.18 2.11
N SER A 56 -12.42 15.21 2.74
CA SER A 56 -11.76 16.33 2.08
C SER A 56 -10.42 16.65 2.76
N TYR A 57 -9.39 17.04 2.00
CA TYR A 57 -8.13 17.52 2.56
C TYR A 57 -8.23 18.93 3.12
N ASP A 58 -9.06 19.77 2.50
CA ASP A 58 -9.25 21.17 2.85
C ASP A 58 -10.72 21.52 2.94
N LYS A 59 -11.06 22.46 3.82
CA LYS A 59 -12.42 23.00 3.97
C LYS A 59 -12.90 23.76 2.72
N ASP A 60 -11.98 24.19 1.88
CA ASP A 60 -12.27 24.92 0.62
C ASP A 60 -12.62 24.00 -0.55
N HIS A 61 -12.71 22.68 -0.29
CA HIS A 61 -13.30 21.65 -1.20
C HIS A 61 -12.66 21.52 -2.59
N SER A 62 -11.37 21.71 -2.70
CA SER A 62 -10.67 21.41 -3.97
C SER A 62 -10.72 19.93 -4.36
N PHE A 63 -10.93 19.04 -3.38
CA PHE A 63 -11.10 17.61 -3.57
C PHE A 63 -12.04 17.05 -2.49
N CYS A 64 -13.18 16.50 -2.90
CA CYS A 64 -14.10 15.75 -2.06
C CYS A 64 -14.15 14.29 -2.51
N MET A 65 -14.08 13.36 -1.56
CA MET A 65 -14.28 11.94 -1.84
C MET A 65 -15.64 11.49 -1.33
N ASN A 66 -16.35 10.71 -2.13
CA ASN A 66 -17.52 9.94 -1.71
C ASN A 66 -17.34 8.50 -2.17
N ALA A 67 -17.21 7.58 -1.22
CA ALA A 67 -16.82 6.22 -1.52
C ALA A 67 -17.66 5.19 -0.76
N SER A 68 -18.16 4.21 -1.52
CA SER A 68 -18.57 2.92 -0.99
C SER A 68 -17.74 1.85 -1.66
N PHE A 69 -17.10 0.99 -0.87
CA PHE A 69 -16.10 0.04 -1.36
C PHE A 69 -16.14 -1.24 -0.53
N LYS A 70 -15.91 -2.37 -1.19
CA LYS A 70 -15.81 -3.66 -0.55
C LYS A 70 -14.73 -4.52 -1.22
N ALA A 71 -13.91 -5.20 -0.41
CA ALA A 71 -12.96 -6.20 -0.87
C ALA A 71 -12.95 -7.35 0.14
N SER A 72 -13.20 -8.58 -0.31
CA SER A 72 -13.34 -9.76 0.55
C SER A 72 -12.07 -10.63 0.54
N PRO A 73 -11.89 -11.50 1.53
CA PRO A 73 -10.78 -12.45 1.55
C PRO A 73 -10.73 -13.30 0.27
N GLY A 74 -9.52 -13.43 -0.29
CA GLY A 74 -9.28 -14.20 -1.51
C GLY A 74 -9.54 -13.45 -2.81
N GLU A 75 -10.02 -12.21 -2.75
CA GLU A 75 -10.29 -11.38 -3.93
C GLU A 75 -9.11 -10.48 -4.29
N ILE A 76 -8.98 -10.22 -5.60
CA ILE A 76 -8.26 -9.06 -6.12
C ILE A 76 -9.32 -8.04 -6.54
N VAL A 77 -9.23 -6.85 -5.96
CA VAL A 77 -10.10 -5.73 -6.27
C VAL A 77 -9.27 -4.61 -6.90
N ALA A 78 -9.67 -4.16 -8.07
CA ALA A 78 -9.02 -3.06 -8.76
C ALA A 78 -9.69 -1.72 -8.46
N ILE A 79 -8.87 -0.68 -8.34
CA ILE A 79 -9.30 0.72 -8.32
C ILE A 79 -8.71 1.37 -9.56
N ILE A 80 -9.58 1.88 -10.43
CA ILE A 80 -9.20 2.58 -11.67
C ILE A 80 -9.62 4.04 -11.60
N GLY A 81 -8.93 4.88 -12.35
CA GLY A 81 -9.20 6.33 -12.40
C GLY A 81 -7.98 7.09 -12.87
N THR A 82 -8.11 8.27 -13.41
CA THR A 82 -6.98 9.09 -13.86
C THR A 82 -6.13 9.57 -12.68
N SER A 83 -4.95 10.12 -12.97
CA SER A 83 -4.08 10.68 -11.92
C SER A 83 -4.80 11.84 -11.23
N GLY A 84 -4.74 11.90 -9.90
CA GLY A 84 -5.38 12.96 -9.11
C GLY A 84 -6.83 12.67 -8.67
N GLU A 85 -7.49 11.63 -9.18
CA GLU A 85 -8.88 11.30 -8.83
C GLU A 85 -9.07 10.64 -7.45
N GLY A 86 -8.01 10.53 -6.65
CA GLY A 86 -8.12 10.10 -5.25
C GLY A 86 -7.84 8.61 -4.99
N LYS A 87 -7.30 7.83 -5.93
CA LYS A 87 -6.93 6.42 -5.70
C LYS A 87 -6.05 6.22 -4.46
N THR A 88 -4.95 6.98 -4.36
CA THR A 88 -4.06 6.96 -3.20
C THR A 88 -4.76 7.45 -1.92
N THR A 89 -5.68 8.41 -2.02
CA THR A 89 -6.51 8.87 -0.89
C THR A 89 -7.37 7.73 -0.35
N LEU A 90 -7.98 6.94 -1.25
CA LEU A 90 -8.76 5.77 -0.87
C LEU A 90 -7.90 4.74 -0.12
N LEU A 91 -6.68 4.46 -0.59
CA LEU A 91 -5.75 3.57 0.11
C LEU A 91 -5.30 4.13 1.46
N ARG A 92 -5.11 5.46 1.58
CA ARG A 92 -4.78 6.11 2.86
C ARG A 92 -5.92 6.00 3.87
N LEU A 93 -7.17 6.09 3.44
CA LEU A 93 -8.36 5.83 4.27
C LEU A 93 -8.38 4.37 4.75
N MET A 94 -8.10 3.39 3.85
CA MET A 94 -7.98 1.97 4.20
C MET A 94 -6.87 1.70 5.23
N LEU A 95 -5.79 2.48 5.20
CA LEU A 95 -4.69 2.37 6.15
C LEU A 95 -4.94 3.14 7.47
N GLY A 96 -6.05 3.86 7.59
CA GLY A 96 -6.29 4.75 8.72
C GLY A 96 -5.23 5.84 8.88
N LEU A 97 -4.57 6.25 7.78
CA LEU A 97 -3.62 7.36 7.77
C LEU A 97 -4.34 8.71 7.74
N ILE A 98 -5.54 8.72 7.21
CA ILE A 98 -6.50 9.82 7.21
C ILE A 98 -7.86 9.27 7.64
N HIS A 99 -8.68 10.11 8.26
CA HIS A 99 -9.97 9.70 8.77
C HIS A 99 -11.09 10.35 7.97
N PRO A 100 -12.20 9.63 7.71
CA PRO A 100 -13.34 10.21 7.01
C PRO A 100 -14.01 11.30 7.84
N GLU A 101 -14.67 12.27 7.19
CA GLU A 101 -15.54 13.25 7.82
C GLU A 101 -16.93 12.64 8.14
N TYR A 102 -17.40 11.78 7.23
CA TYR A 102 -18.63 11.01 7.36
C TYR A 102 -18.42 9.59 6.88
N GLY A 103 -19.27 8.68 7.36
CA GLY A 103 -19.14 7.26 7.07
C GLY A 103 -18.06 6.59 7.91
N ASP A 104 -17.73 5.36 7.57
CA ASP A 104 -16.74 4.56 8.28
C ASP A 104 -15.95 3.64 7.36
N VAL A 105 -14.74 3.30 7.78
CA VAL A 105 -13.87 2.32 7.12
C VAL A 105 -13.59 1.20 8.11
N ARG A 106 -13.99 -0.02 7.75
CA ARG A 106 -13.96 -1.20 8.63
C ARG A 106 -13.08 -2.30 8.08
N LEU A 107 -12.39 -2.98 8.99
CA LEU A 107 -11.79 -4.28 8.77
C LEU A 107 -12.70 -5.33 9.43
N ILE A 108 -13.17 -6.31 8.67
CA ILE A 108 -14.18 -7.27 9.10
C ILE A 108 -13.57 -8.67 9.07
N ALA A 109 -13.66 -9.40 10.19
CA ALA A 109 -13.23 -10.77 10.31
C ALA A 109 -14.30 -11.75 9.79
N SER A 110 -13.91 -13.00 9.51
CA SER A 110 -14.79 -14.06 8.99
C SER A 110 -16.01 -14.38 9.88
N ASN A 111 -15.94 -14.06 11.17
CA ASN A 111 -17.05 -14.24 12.11
C ASN A 111 -18.00 -13.02 12.17
N GLY A 112 -17.79 -11.99 11.34
CA GLY A 112 -18.57 -10.76 11.31
C GLY A 112 -18.18 -9.70 12.34
N GLN A 113 -17.20 -9.96 13.21
CA GLN A 113 -16.62 -8.92 14.05
C GLN A 113 -15.87 -7.91 13.18
N TRP A 114 -15.90 -6.66 13.58
CA TRP A 114 -15.21 -5.60 12.85
C TRP A 114 -14.51 -4.61 13.78
N VAL A 115 -13.52 -3.94 13.23
CA VAL A 115 -12.79 -2.83 13.85
C VAL A 115 -12.71 -1.67 12.88
N GLU A 116 -12.76 -0.45 13.39
CA GLU A 116 -12.55 0.75 12.60
C GLU A 116 -11.05 0.93 12.29
N MET A 117 -10.75 1.45 11.09
CA MET A 117 -9.36 1.69 10.68
C MET A 117 -8.70 2.77 11.54
N ASN A 118 -7.55 2.43 12.10
CA ASN A 118 -6.75 3.31 12.95
C ASN A 118 -5.26 2.90 12.93
N ALA A 119 -4.41 3.50 13.76
CA ALA A 119 -2.99 3.19 13.82
C ALA A 119 -2.72 1.71 14.15
N ASP A 120 -3.53 1.12 15.05
CA ASP A 120 -3.31 -0.25 15.52
C ASP A 120 -3.78 -1.31 14.52
N THR A 121 -4.66 -0.98 13.57
CA THR A 121 -5.06 -1.93 12.51
C THR A 121 -4.03 -2.05 11.38
N ARG A 122 -3.05 -1.15 11.28
CA ARG A 122 -2.06 -1.14 10.18
C ARG A 122 -1.18 -2.37 10.11
N HIS A 123 -1.03 -3.09 11.21
CA HIS A 123 -0.23 -4.33 11.19
C HIS A 123 -0.88 -5.43 10.34
N TYR A 124 -2.19 -5.37 10.07
CA TYR A 124 -2.90 -6.27 9.16
C TYR A 124 -2.69 -5.93 7.67
N PHE A 125 -1.92 -4.89 7.36
CA PHE A 125 -1.70 -4.44 6.00
C PHE A 125 -0.24 -4.56 5.58
N SER A 126 -0.03 -5.05 4.36
CA SER A 126 1.18 -4.84 3.58
C SER A 126 0.87 -3.80 2.50
N TYR A 127 1.65 -2.74 2.42
CA TYR A 127 1.42 -1.66 1.46
C TYR A 127 2.67 -1.42 0.61
N VAL A 128 2.48 -1.42 -0.70
CA VAL A 128 3.50 -1.01 -1.68
C VAL A 128 3.04 0.31 -2.29
N PRO A 129 3.63 1.44 -1.90
CA PRO A 129 3.27 2.73 -2.46
C PRO A 129 3.79 2.90 -3.89
N GLN A 130 3.23 3.85 -4.60
CA GLN A 130 3.73 4.30 -5.89
C GLN A 130 5.19 4.80 -5.77
N GLY A 131 6.01 4.49 -6.77
CA GLY A 131 7.39 4.92 -6.85
C GLY A 131 8.39 3.95 -6.20
N ASN A 132 9.63 4.40 -6.09
CA ASN A 132 10.72 3.56 -5.59
C ASN A 132 10.88 3.71 -4.07
N THR A 133 10.83 2.60 -3.37
CA THR A 133 10.96 2.51 -1.91
C THR A 133 12.18 1.70 -1.47
N ILE A 134 13.10 1.44 -2.37
CA ILE A 134 14.33 0.71 -2.07
C ILE A 134 15.34 1.65 -1.43
N LEU A 135 15.90 1.24 -0.30
CA LEU A 135 16.96 1.96 0.40
C LEU A 135 18.34 1.42 0.01
N ALA A 136 19.36 2.27 0.19
CA ALA A 136 20.75 1.83 0.06
C ALA A 136 21.06 0.70 1.05
N GLY A 137 21.74 -0.34 0.57
CA GLY A 137 22.04 -1.55 1.34
C GLY A 137 21.86 -2.81 0.51
N THR A 138 21.96 -3.97 1.13
CA THR A 138 21.77 -5.24 0.45
C THR A 138 20.28 -5.53 0.17
N ILE A 139 20.02 -6.44 -0.77
CA ILE A 139 18.66 -6.94 -0.99
C ILE A 139 18.10 -7.55 0.30
N ALA A 140 18.90 -8.34 1.03
CA ALA A 140 18.50 -8.96 2.28
C ALA A 140 18.14 -7.91 3.36
N GLU A 141 18.92 -6.84 3.50
CA GLU A 141 18.61 -5.74 4.42
C GLU A 141 17.28 -5.06 4.06
N ASN A 142 17.07 -4.76 2.77
CA ASN A 142 15.80 -4.22 2.30
C ASN A 142 14.62 -5.15 2.60
N MET A 143 14.78 -6.45 2.47
CA MET A 143 13.73 -7.43 2.78
C MET A 143 13.47 -7.51 4.29
N ARG A 144 14.51 -7.52 5.12
CA ARG A 144 14.42 -7.60 6.58
C ARG A 144 13.77 -6.37 7.23
N MET A 145 13.65 -5.25 6.53
CA MET A 145 12.85 -4.12 6.99
C MET A 145 11.36 -4.48 7.20
N ALA A 146 10.84 -5.46 6.46
CA ALA A 146 9.47 -5.91 6.63
C ALA A 146 9.32 -7.01 7.69
N LYS A 147 10.37 -7.83 7.88
CA LYS A 147 10.45 -8.91 8.86
C LYS A 147 11.90 -9.08 9.30
N GLU A 148 12.25 -8.49 10.42
CA GLU A 148 13.63 -8.40 10.94
C GLU A 148 14.33 -9.77 11.01
N ASN A 149 13.66 -10.79 11.54
CA ASN A 149 14.18 -12.14 11.74
C ASN A 149 13.91 -13.06 10.54
N ALA A 150 13.68 -12.51 9.32
CA ALA A 150 13.46 -13.34 8.14
C ALA A 150 14.71 -14.16 7.81
N THR A 151 14.50 -15.46 7.61
CA THR A 151 15.55 -16.36 7.12
C THR A 151 15.84 -16.09 5.65
N ASP A 152 17.02 -16.47 5.19
CA ASP A 152 17.37 -16.35 3.77
C ASP A 152 16.42 -17.14 2.87
N GLU A 153 15.92 -18.27 3.34
CA GLU A 153 14.94 -19.08 2.61
C GLU A 153 13.60 -18.33 2.46
N GLU A 154 13.09 -17.69 3.52
CA GLU A 154 11.88 -16.87 3.47
C GLU A 154 12.04 -15.69 2.48
N ILE A 155 13.21 -15.02 2.52
CA ILE A 155 13.54 -13.94 1.60
C ILE A 155 13.53 -14.44 0.15
N ILE A 156 14.22 -15.56 -0.14
CA ILE A 156 14.28 -16.15 -1.47
C ILE A 156 12.89 -16.56 -1.95
N ASN A 157 12.05 -17.13 -1.08
CA ASN A 157 10.68 -17.52 -1.43
C ASN A 157 9.80 -16.30 -1.76
N ALA A 158 9.93 -15.21 -1.01
CA ALA A 158 9.22 -13.96 -1.31
C ALA A 158 9.70 -13.35 -2.64
N LEU A 159 11.01 -13.36 -2.90
CA LEU A 159 11.59 -12.93 -4.19
C LEU A 159 11.11 -13.78 -5.37
N LYS A 160 10.98 -15.11 -5.19
CA LYS A 160 10.41 -16.01 -6.21
C LYS A 160 8.95 -15.66 -6.49
N THR A 161 8.15 -15.42 -5.46
CA THR A 161 6.73 -15.06 -5.59
C THR A 161 6.54 -13.78 -6.37
N ALA A 162 7.39 -12.77 -6.12
CA ALA A 162 7.39 -11.49 -6.82
C ALA A 162 8.15 -11.53 -8.18
N CYS A 163 8.52 -12.70 -8.69
CA CYS A 163 9.31 -12.86 -9.91
C CYS A 163 10.64 -12.07 -9.90
N ALA A 164 11.20 -11.82 -8.71
CA ALA A 164 12.45 -11.08 -8.53
C ALA A 164 13.68 -11.98 -8.43
N TRP A 165 13.52 -13.24 -8.03
CA TRP A 165 14.62 -14.14 -7.77
C TRP A 165 15.51 -14.36 -8.99
N GLU A 166 14.95 -14.44 -10.20
CA GLU A 166 15.70 -14.75 -11.41
C GLU A 166 16.81 -13.73 -11.69
N PHE A 167 16.57 -12.43 -11.49
CA PHE A 167 17.62 -11.43 -11.69
C PHE A 167 18.53 -11.27 -10.45
N VAL A 168 18.03 -11.53 -9.24
CA VAL A 168 18.84 -11.48 -8.01
C VAL A 168 19.88 -12.59 -8.01
N ARG A 169 19.51 -13.82 -8.37
CA ARG A 169 20.42 -14.98 -8.39
C ARG A 169 21.50 -14.91 -9.45
N THR A 170 21.39 -14.03 -10.46
CA THR A 170 22.44 -13.83 -11.47
C THR A 170 23.64 -13.04 -10.91
N ARG A 171 23.50 -12.40 -9.76
CA ARG A 171 24.59 -11.72 -9.08
C ARG A 171 25.32 -12.70 -8.17
N PRO A 172 26.67 -12.65 -8.14
CA PRO A 172 27.46 -13.56 -7.29
C PRO A 172 27.08 -13.46 -5.81
N GLU A 173 26.76 -12.24 -5.34
CA GLU A 173 26.38 -11.94 -3.97
C GLU A 173 24.94 -12.37 -3.65
N THR A 174 24.12 -12.68 -4.66
CA THR A 174 22.70 -13.05 -4.53
C THR A 174 21.90 -12.06 -3.68
N ILE A 175 21.31 -12.47 -2.55
CA ILE A 175 20.56 -11.61 -1.64
C ILE A 175 21.45 -10.59 -0.91
N ASN A 176 22.75 -10.79 -0.87
CA ASN A 176 23.73 -9.85 -0.32
C ASN A 176 24.21 -8.82 -1.36
N TRP A 177 23.67 -8.84 -2.57
CA TRP A 177 23.94 -7.82 -3.57
C TRP A 177 23.51 -6.44 -3.04
N THR A 178 24.48 -5.50 -3.02
CA THR A 178 24.27 -4.13 -2.56
C THR A 178 23.71 -3.26 -3.66
N VAL A 179 22.65 -2.54 -3.37
CA VAL A 179 22.02 -1.52 -4.22
C VAL A 179 22.24 -0.14 -3.62
N GLY A 180 22.38 0.88 -4.47
CA GLY A 180 22.57 2.25 -4.03
C GLY A 180 21.28 2.92 -3.59
N GLU A 181 21.38 4.22 -3.23
CA GLU A 181 20.23 5.05 -2.87
C GLU A 181 19.18 5.02 -3.98
N GLN A 182 17.91 5.02 -3.59
CA GLN A 182 16.77 4.89 -4.50
C GLN A 182 16.88 3.73 -5.48
N GLY A 183 17.52 2.62 -5.06
CA GLY A 183 17.67 1.43 -5.90
C GLY A 183 18.64 1.60 -7.06
N LEU A 184 19.63 2.50 -6.96
CA LEU A 184 20.67 2.64 -7.98
C LEU A 184 21.31 1.28 -8.27
N GLY A 185 21.34 0.89 -9.55
CA GLY A 185 21.79 -0.44 -10.02
C GLY A 185 20.63 -1.39 -10.35
N LEU A 186 19.39 -1.02 -10.04
CA LEU A 186 18.17 -1.73 -10.44
C LEU A 186 17.43 -0.97 -11.54
N SER A 187 16.76 -1.68 -12.45
CA SER A 187 15.72 -1.07 -13.26
C SER A 187 14.48 -0.78 -12.40
N GLU A 188 13.60 0.12 -12.85
CA GLU A 188 12.35 0.44 -12.12
C GLU A 188 11.50 -0.82 -11.86
N GLY A 189 11.32 -1.68 -12.87
CA GLY A 189 10.58 -2.93 -12.70
C GLY A 189 11.28 -3.93 -11.77
N GLN A 190 12.62 -3.91 -11.65
CA GLN A 190 13.34 -4.70 -10.67
C GLN A 190 13.11 -4.16 -9.25
N ALA A 191 13.17 -2.85 -9.07
CA ALA A 191 12.89 -2.19 -7.79
C ALA A 191 11.44 -2.44 -7.33
N GLN A 192 10.45 -2.34 -8.23
CA GLN A 192 9.06 -2.66 -7.92
C GLN A 192 8.89 -4.12 -7.49
N ARG A 193 9.51 -5.08 -8.19
CA ARG A 193 9.43 -6.51 -7.80
C ARG A 193 10.05 -6.77 -6.42
N ILE A 194 11.14 -6.11 -6.05
CA ILE A 194 11.72 -6.21 -4.71
C ILE A 194 10.77 -5.58 -3.67
N ALA A 195 10.17 -4.44 -3.96
CA ALA A 195 9.19 -3.80 -3.06
C ALA A 195 7.96 -4.70 -2.84
N ILE A 196 7.45 -5.35 -3.89
CA ILE A 196 6.36 -6.34 -3.80
C ILE A 196 6.82 -7.56 -2.98
N ALA A 197 8.05 -8.09 -3.22
CA ALA A 197 8.59 -9.19 -2.44
C ALA A 197 8.66 -8.85 -0.94
N ARG A 198 9.07 -7.63 -0.60
CA ARG A 198 9.10 -7.13 0.77
C ARG A 198 7.71 -7.11 1.41
N ALA A 199 6.69 -6.67 0.67
CA ALA A 199 5.30 -6.70 1.13
C ALA A 199 4.76 -8.13 1.31
N ILE A 200 5.16 -9.06 0.45
CA ILE A 200 4.83 -10.49 0.55
C ILE A 200 5.49 -11.11 1.78
N LEU A 201 6.77 -10.78 2.04
CA LEU A 201 7.52 -11.29 3.19
C LEU A 201 6.92 -10.85 4.53
N ARG A 202 6.34 -9.63 4.59
CA ARG A 202 5.61 -9.14 5.78
C ARG A 202 4.43 -10.04 6.13
N ASP A 203 3.83 -10.69 5.12
CA ASP A 203 2.75 -11.66 5.23
C ASP A 203 1.47 -11.18 5.94
N ALA A 204 1.15 -9.90 5.83
CA ALA A 204 -0.11 -9.38 6.36
C ALA A 204 -1.32 -9.89 5.56
N PRO A 205 -2.50 -10.06 6.19
CA PRO A 205 -3.71 -10.60 5.54
C PRO A 205 -4.28 -9.73 4.42
N VAL A 206 -3.97 -8.43 4.42
CA VAL A 206 -4.37 -7.48 3.38
C VAL A 206 -3.15 -6.95 2.65
N LEU A 207 -3.19 -6.94 1.32
CA LEU A 207 -2.15 -6.39 0.46
C LEU A 207 -2.71 -5.23 -0.37
N LEU A 208 -2.10 -4.06 -0.23
CA LEU A 208 -2.41 -2.87 -1.02
C LEU A 208 -1.25 -2.58 -1.97
N LEU A 209 -1.54 -2.47 -3.27
CA LEU A 209 -0.58 -2.18 -4.34
C LEU A 209 -0.97 -0.87 -5.04
N ASP A 210 -0.25 0.22 -4.76
CA ASP A 210 -0.52 1.53 -5.35
C ASP A 210 0.36 1.74 -6.59
N GLU A 211 -0.18 1.46 -7.77
CA GLU A 211 0.52 1.49 -9.06
C GLU A 211 1.88 0.74 -9.03
N ALA A 212 2.00 -0.21 -8.11
CA ALA A 212 3.25 -0.89 -7.78
C ALA A 212 3.72 -1.88 -8.86
N THR A 213 2.90 -2.11 -9.88
CA THR A 213 3.21 -3.00 -11.02
C THR A 213 3.37 -2.23 -12.33
N SER A 214 3.33 -0.89 -12.31
CA SER A 214 3.32 -0.05 -13.51
C SER A 214 4.55 -0.20 -14.41
N ALA A 215 5.72 -0.51 -13.85
CA ALA A 215 6.96 -0.72 -14.61
C ALA A 215 7.21 -2.20 -14.99
N LEU A 216 6.28 -3.11 -14.70
CA LEU A 216 6.38 -4.51 -15.10
C LEU A 216 5.81 -4.71 -16.51
N ASP A 217 6.33 -5.68 -17.24
CA ASP A 217 5.65 -6.20 -18.42
C ASP A 217 4.40 -6.98 -18.04
N ILE A 218 3.47 -7.14 -18.98
CA ILE A 218 2.16 -7.75 -18.76
C ILE A 218 2.28 -9.19 -18.21
N GLU A 219 3.20 -9.97 -18.74
CA GLU A 219 3.38 -11.37 -18.34
C GLU A 219 3.89 -11.48 -16.91
N THR A 220 4.90 -10.69 -16.56
CA THR A 220 5.45 -10.62 -15.20
C THR A 220 4.41 -10.14 -14.19
N GLU A 221 3.64 -9.09 -14.53
CA GLU A 221 2.58 -8.55 -13.68
C GLU A 221 1.52 -9.62 -13.36
N GLN A 222 1.00 -10.29 -14.39
CA GLN A 222 0.03 -11.38 -14.21
C GLN A 222 0.61 -12.54 -13.41
N GLN A 223 1.88 -12.89 -13.65
CA GLN A 223 2.53 -13.98 -12.93
C GLN A 223 2.70 -13.66 -11.44
N VAL A 224 3.08 -12.43 -11.10
CA VAL A 224 3.17 -11.96 -9.70
C VAL A 224 1.84 -12.10 -9.00
N LEU A 225 0.75 -11.58 -9.60
CA LEU A 225 -0.59 -11.65 -9.00
C LEU A 225 -1.07 -13.12 -8.86
N LYS A 226 -0.87 -13.96 -9.86
CA LYS A 226 -1.17 -15.40 -9.78
C LYS A 226 -0.41 -16.09 -8.66
N ASN A 227 0.86 -15.77 -8.49
CA ASN A 227 1.70 -16.35 -7.43
C ASN A 227 1.19 -15.95 -6.04
N ILE A 228 0.81 -14.68 -5.85
CA ILE A 228 0.27 -14.18 -4.58
C ILE A 228 -1.00 -14.94 -4.20
N ILE A 229 -1.99 -15.03 -5.11
CA ILE A 229 -3.26 -15.73 -4.85
C ILE A 229 -3.01 -17.21 -4.54
N ARG A 230 -2.13 -17.87 -5.33
CA ARG A 230 -1.86 -19.29 -5.15
C ARG A 230 -1.21 -19.61 -3.81
N GLN A 231 -0.33 -18.74 -3.31
CA GLN A 231 0.35 -18.96 -2.03
C GLN A 231 -0.51 -18.59 -0.83
N LYS A 232 -1.37 -17.59 -0.98
CA LYS A 232 -2.21 -17.05 0.11
C LYS A 232 -3.64 -16.83 -0.40
N PRO A 233 -4.42 -17.93 -0.52
CA PRO A 233 -5.75 -17.88 -1.12
C PRO A 233 -6.75 -17.03 -0.33
N ASN A 234 -6.51 -16.78 0.96
CA ASN A 234 -7.37 -15.95 1.80
C ASN A 234 -6.90 -14.48 1.88
N LYS A 235 -5.82 -14.11 1.20
CA LYS A 235 -5.31 -12.73 1.23
C LYS A 235 -6.23 -11.81 0.43
N THR A 236 -6.65 -10.70 1.03
CA THR A 236 -7.39 -9.64 0.34
C THR A 236 -6.39 -8.75 -0.37
N CYS A 237 -6.54 -8.57 -1.68
CA CYS A 237 -5.63 -7.76 -2.49
C CYS A 237 -6.37 -6.59 -3.13
N VAL A 238 -5.93 -5.37 -2.87
CA VAL A 238 -6.43 -4.16 -3.54
C VAL A 238 -5.32 -3.55 -4.37
N ILE A 239 -5.58 -3.31 -5.66
CA ILE A 239 -4.58 -2.78 -6.60
C ILE A 239 -5.12 -1.55 -7.32
N THR A 240 -4.33 -0.48 -7.36
CA THR A 240 -4.60 0.63 -8.28
C THR A 240 -3.89 0.35 -9.59
N THR A 241 -4.62 0.38 -10.72
CA THR A 241 -4.07 0.07 -12.04
C THR A 241 -4.91 0.68 -13.16
N HIS A 242 -4.28 0.84 -14.33
CA HIS A 242 -4.98 1.20 -15.57
C HIS A 242 -4.90 0.08 -16.62
N ARG A 243 -4.31 -1.07 -16.26
CA ARG A 243 -3.98 -2.12 -17.22
C ARG A 243 -5.11 -3.12 -17.38
N PRO A 244 -5.67 -3.29 -18.59
CA PRO A 244 -6.73 -4.27 -18.85
C PRO A 244 -6.34 -5.71 -18.46
N SER A 245 -5.06 -6.05 -18.61
CA SER A 245 -4.53 -7.37 -18.25
C SER A 245 -4.74 -7.75 -16.78
N VAL A 246 -4.71 -6.77 -15.87
CA VAL A 246 -4.97 -6.95 -14.45
C VAL A 246 -6.46 -6.97 -14.16
N LEU A 247 -7.24 -6.09 -14.82
CA LEU A 247 -8.68 -5.99 -14.61
C LEU A 247 -9.40 -7.32 -14.88
N ASN A 248 -8.92 -8.09 -15.87
CA ASN A 248 -9.46 -9.43 -16.17
C ASN A 248 -9.22 -10.46 -15.06
N MET A 249 -8.35 -10.17 -14.10
CA MET A 249 -8.05 -11.03 -12.94
C MET A 249 -8.82 -10.61 -11.68
N CYS A 250 -9.46 -9.43 -11.71
CA CYS A 250 -10.14 -8.86 -10.56
C CYS A 250 -11.59 -9.37 -10.46
N GLN A 251 -12.05 -9.61 -9.25
CA GLN A 251 -13.44 -9.96 -8.94
C GLN A 251 -14.33 -8.72 -8.98
N HIS A 252 -13.80 -7.60 -8.47
CA HIS A 252 -14.48 -6.30 -8.45
C HIS A 252 -13.56 -5.22 -9.00
N ILE A 253 -14.13 -4.27 -9.70
CA ILE A 253 -13.45 -3.09 -10.22
C ILE A 253 -14.21 -1.86 -9.72
N TYR A 254 -13.52 -0.97 -9.04
CA TYR A 254 -14.07 0.32 -8.62
C TYR A 254 -13.44 1.43 -9.47
N ARG A 255 -14.30 2.33 -9.95
CA ARG A 255 -13.86 3.49 -10.71
C ARG A 255 -14.00 4.75 -9.86
N THR A 256 -12.93 5.54 -9.86
CA THR A 256 -12.90 6.86 -9.24
C THR A 256 -13.00 7.92 -10.32
N VAL A 257 -13.99 8.80 -10.23
CA VAL A 257 -14.18 9.95 -11.12
C VAL A 257 -14.62 11.13 -10.28
N ASP A 258 -13.89 12.25 -10.35
CA ASP A 258 -14.17 13.45 -9.57
C ASP A 258 -14.37 13.18 -8.06
N GLY A 259 -13.57 12.25 -7.50
CA GLY A 259 -13.67 11.83 -6.10
C GLY A 259 -14.82 10.88 -5.77
N ILE A 260 -15.69 10.55 -6.71
CA ILE A 260 -16.78 9.59 -6.52
C ILE A 260 -16.27 8.19 -6.86
N VAL A 261 -16.40 7.26 -5.93
CA VAL A 261 -16.02 5.86 -6.10
C VAL A 261 -17.27 5.02 -6.31
N THR A 262 -17.35 4.39 -7.48
CA THR A 262 -18.46 3.50 -7.84
C THR A 262 -17.93 2.17 -8.32
N GLU A 263 -18.66 1.09 -8.06
CA GLU A 263 -18.35 -0.21 -8.65
C GLU A 263 -18.59 -0.14 -10.16
N TYR A 264 -17.56 -0.51 -10.92
CA TYR A 264 -17.60 -0.56 -12.38
C TYR A 264 -18.06 -1.94 -12.81
N MET A 265 -19.31 -2.02 -13.27
CA MET A 265 -19.85 -3.22 -13.90
C MET A 265 -19.52 -3.17 -15.41
N GLU A 266 -18.59 -4.00 -15.84
CA GLU A 266 -18.41 -4.23 -17.28
C GLU A 266 -19.68 -4.86 -17.84
N ASN A 267 -20.35 -4.17 -18.75
CA ASN A 267 -21.48 -4.77 -19.49
C ASN A 267 -20.97 -6.03 -20.19
N THR A 268 -21.44 -7.18 -19.78
CA THR A 268 -21.05 -8.52 -20.26
C THR A 268 -21.26 -8.77 -21.76
N GLY A 269 -21.62 -7.74 -22.54
CA GLY A 269 -21.77 -7.75 -23.99
C GLY A 269 -20.52 -7.43 -24.81
N GLU A 270 -19.45 -6.87 -24.22
CA GLU A 270 -18.28 -6.39 -24.97
C GLU A 270 -16.94 -7.01 -24.54
N ARG A 271 -16.91 -8.25 -24.07
CA ARG A 271 -15.63 -8.94 -23.77
C ARG A 271 -14.72 -9.16 -24.99
N ASN A 272 -15.10 -8.72 -26.18
CA ASN A 272 -14.34 -8.86 -27.45
C ASN A 272 -14.05 -7.53 -28.17
N GLY A 273 -14.14 -6.39 -27.54
CA GLY A 273 -13.85 -5.10 -28.15
C GLY A 273 -12.82 -4.29 -27.37
N ALA A 274 -11.72 -3.92 -28.03
CA ALA A 274 -10.67 -3.08 -27.48
C ALA A 274 -11.26 -1.84 -26.79
N ILE A 275 -10.90 -1.64 -25.51
CA ILE A 275 -11.15 -0.39 -24.79
C ILE A 275 -10.40 0.71 -25.56
N LYS A 276 -11.17 1.56 -26.27
CA LYS A 276 -10.61 2.80 -26.83
C LYS A 276 -10.44 3.79 -25.67
N CYS A 277 -9.19 4.23 -25.50
CA CYS A 277 -8.81 5.32 -24.58
C CYS A 277 -9.53 6.62 -24.94
#